data_4b7ff2bd38724a7c4e94a36d4c52afbc
#
_entry.id   4b7ff2bd38724a7c4e94a36d4c52afbc
#
_cell.length_a   1.000
_cell.length_b   1.000
_cell.length_c   1.000
_cell.angle_alpha   90.00
_cell.angle_beta   90.00
_cell.angle_gamma   90.00
#
_symmetry.space_group_name_H-M   'P 1'
#
loop_
_entity.id
_entity.type
_entity.pdbx_description
1 polymer ?
#
loop_
_entity_poly.entity_id
_entity_poly.type
_entity_poly.pdbx_seq_one_letter_code
_entity_poly.pdbx_strand_id
1 'polypeptide(L)'
;MTAADTISSTSSRVREAFDRARVEGRTAIIPFVTAGYPTPERSEECVLALVRGGADIIEIGVPFSDPLADGATVQRTSQIALRHGITLGDVVAMAGRLRKRHGVSIPILLMGYFNPMLQYGLERLATDSAAAGVDGFIVPDLPAEESDELLGVCRQHGLDLIFLLAPTSTDERIDEVARRASGFIYCVSLIGVTGQRAALPDLHDYLARVRTRTELPLAIGFGVSTPEHVRQVGEVADGAVVASALINFLEGVPENVEVQAAEQFVRGLRGEVPFPPEVSTLSQPRDGVEAVARNRDGEPEPKAALDETPAQRQTSCRGIRGATTIETNTAEDILEATTDLLEAMIRLNTIASDAVVSAIFTTTPEITASFPALAARSLGWTEVPLLCAHEMDVPGALRGVVRILLHINTDLTPSEIRHVYLRDARALRPEWAYDDSQLSEILGRAVTTIGTNA
;
A
#
# COMPACT_ATOMS: atom_id res chain seq x y z
N MET A 1 19.28 0.22 -45.90
CA MET A 1 19.99 -0.44 -44.77
C MET A 1 20.58 0.69 -43.96
N THR A 2 19.84 1.14 -42.98
CA THR A 2 20.16 2.23 -42.04
C THR A 2 20.73 1.57 -40.78
N ALA A 3 21.81 2.14 -40.27
CA ALA A 3 22.51 1.70 -39.08
C ALA A 3 21.68 2.02 -37.80
N ALA A 4 20.73 1.17 -37.53
CA ALA A 4 20.01 1.12 -36.28
C ALA A 4 19.70 -0.36 -36.09
N ASP A 5 20.23 -0.97 -35.09
CA ASP A 5 19.97 -2.30 -34.50
C ASP A 5 21.30 -3.08 -34.28
N THR A 6 22.18 -2.47 -33.48
CA THR A 6 23.14 -3.27 -32.72
C THR A 6 23.23 -2.67 -31.32
N ILE A 7 22.12 -2.71 -30.58
CA ILE A 7 22.19 -2.60 -29.13
C ILE A 7 22.69 -3.97 -28.66
N SER A 8 23.94 -3.97 -28.22
CA SER A 8 24.55 -5.11 -27.54
C SER A 8 23.62 -5.65 -26.50
N SER A 9 23.14 -6.88 -26.63
CA SER A 9 22.33 -7.59 -25.64
C SER A 9 23.16 -7.96 -24.42
N THR A 10 23.62 -6.96 -23.68
CA THR A 10 24.12 -7.20 -22.33
C THR A 10 22.87 -7.46 -21.49
N SER A 11 22.70 -8.70 -21.04
CA SER A 11 21.62 -9.08 -20.12
C SER A 11 21.61 -8.12 -18.92
N SER A 12 20.47 -7.52 -18.59
CA SER A 12 20.39 -6.66 -17.41
C SER A 12 20.55 -7.51 -16.14
N ARG A 13 21.11 -6.92 -15.07
CA ARG A 13 21.21 -7.61 -13.77
C ARG A 13 19.86 -8.11 -13.26
N VAL A 14 18.78 -7.42 -13.60
CA VAL A 14 17.43 -7.85 -13.29
C VAL A 14 17.10 -9.17 -13.96
N ARG A 15 17.35 -9.28 -15.26
CA ARG A 15 17.12 -10.52 -16.02
C ARG A 15 17.99 -11.67 -15.48
N GLU A 16 19.26 -11.41 -15.21
CA GLU A 16 20.18 -12.40 -14.64
C GLU A 16 19.72 -12.92 -13.26
N ALA A 17 19.08 -12.07 -12.44
CA ALA A 17 18.52 -12.50 -11.16
C ALA A 17 17.37 -13.51 -11.34
N PHE A 18 16.46 -13.26 -12.26
CA PHE A 18 15.39 -14.21 -12.59
C PHE A 18 15.95 -15.51 -13.21
N ASP A 19 16.94 -15.41 -14.10
CA ASP A 19 17.57 -16.58 -14.74
C ASP A 19 18.27 -17.45 -13.69
N ARG A 20 18.96 -16.87 -12.70
CA ARG A 20 19.55 -17.62 -11.57
C ARG A 20 18.46 -18.34 -10.76
N ALA A 21 17.40 -17.64 -10.38
CA ALA A 21 16.30 -18.25 -9.62
C ALA A 21 15.66 -19.42 -10.39
N ARG A 22 15.49 -19.28 -11.71
CA ARG A 22 14.97 -20.33 -12.59
C ARG A 22 15.90 -21.55 -12.66
N VAL A 23 17.22 -21.33 -12.81
CA VAL A 23 18.20 -22.41 -12.82
C VAL A 23 18.24 -23.17 -11.49
N GLU A 24 18.01 -22.47 -10.37
CA GLU A 24 17.89 -23.05 -9.05
C GLU A 24 16.51 -23.70 -8.78
N GLY A 25 15.58 -23.65 -9.74
CA GLY A 25 14.25 -24.25 -9.64
C GLY A 25 13.35 -23.58 -8.60
N ARG A 26 13.49 -22.29 -8.39
CA ARG A 26 12.75 -21.51 -7.38
C ARG A 26 12.19 -20.19 -7.92
N THR A 27 11.25 -19.63 -7.20
CA THR A 27 10.69 -18.31 -7.43
C THR A 27 11.68 -17.23 -6.95
N ALA A 28 11.91 -16.18 -7.75
CA ALA A 28 12.66 -15.02 -7.32
C ALA A 28 11.92 -14.25 -6.21
N ILE A 29 12.61 -13.85 -5.15
CA ILE A 29 12.02 -13.09 -4.03
C ILE A 29 12.47 -11.64 -4.14
N ILE A 30 11.48 -10.75 -4.21
CA ILE A 30 11.63 -9.29 -4.41
C ILE A 30 11.02 -8.57 -3.21
N PRO A 31 11.76 -8.37 -2.11
CA PRO A 31 11.25 -7.60 -0.98
C PRO A 31 11.29 -6.09 -1.28
N PHE A 32 10.24 -5.41 -0.81
CA PHE A 32 10.07 -3.97 -0.86
C PHE A 32 10.39 -3.35 0.50
N VAL A 33 11.11 -2.24 0.50
CA VAL A 33 11.31 -1.38 1.67
C VAL A 33 11.12 0.08 1.32
N THR A 34 10.53 0.88 2.23
CA THR A 34 10.48 2.33 2.07
C THR A 34 11.78 2.96 2.55
N ALA A 35 12.47 3.69 1.69
CA ALA A 35 13.69 4.42 2.08
C ALA A 35 13.38 5.42 3.20
N GLY A 36 14.18 5.39 4.27
CA GLY A 36 13.97 6.26 5.44
C GLY A 36 13.00 5.73 6.49
N TYR A 37 12.47 4.51 6.33
CA TYR A 37 11.58 3.89 7.31
C TYR A 37 12.25 2.66 7.97
N PRO A 38 12.18 2.48 9.31
CA PRO A 38 11.65 3.41 10.31
C PRO A 38 12.52 4.65 10.54
N THR A 39 13.81 4.57 10.23
CA THR A 39 14.75 5.70 10.15
C THR A 39 15.65 5.54 8.92
N PRO A 40 16.35 6.61 8.46
CA PRO A 40 17.26 6.52 7.31
C PRO A 40 18.32 5.42 7.46
N GLU A 41 18.93 5.30 8.64
CA GLU A 41 19.97 4.32 8.94
C GLU A 41 19.39 2.90 8.96
N ARG A 42 18.26 2.70 9.65
CA ARG A 42 17.60 1.40 9.76
C ARG A 42 17.10 0.89 8.42
N SER A 43 16.60 1.76 7.54
CA SER A 43 16.16 1.34 6.21
C SER A 43 17.31 0.75 5.39
N GLU A 44 18.53 1.34 5.49
CA GLU A 44 19.73 0.82 4.82
C GLU A 44 20.19 -0.52 5.45
N GLU A 45 20.18 -0.64 6.77
CA GLU A 45 20.50 -1.88 7.49
C GLU A 45 19.52 -3.01 7.15
N CYS A 46 18.21 -2.69 7.04
CA CYS A 46 17.18 -3.66 6.61
C CYS A 46 17.45 -4.17 5.20
N VAL A 47 17.78 -3.30 4.24
CA VAL A 47 18.14 -3.74 2.88
C VAL A 47 19.31 -4.71 2.92
N LEU A 48 20.35 -4.42 3.69
CA LEU A 48 21.51 -5.32 3.82
C LEU A 48 21.11 -6.67 4.45
N ALA A 49 20.19 -6.67 5.39
CA ALA A 49 19.68 -7.90 5.99
C ALA A 49 18.86 -8.73 4.99
N LEU A 50 18.00 -8.09 4.18
CA LEU A 50 17.23 -8.76 3.13
C LEU A 50 18.15 -9.40 2.09
N VAL A 51 19.24 -8.71 1.72
CA VAL A 51 20.26 -9.26 0.80
C VAL A 51 20.94 -10.49 1.41
N ARG A 52 21.34 -10.44 2.70
CA ARG A 52 21.90 -11.61 3.40
C ARG A 52 20.89 -12.76 3.55
N GLY A 53 19.61 -12.41 3.66
CA GLY A 53 18.51 -13.38 3.69
C GLY A 53 18.26 -14.09 2.36
N GLY A 54 18.91 -13.67 1.28
CA GLY A 54 18.81 -14.29 -0.04
C GLY A 54 17.72 -13.67 -0.93
N ALA A 55 17.42 -12.39 -0.77
CA ALA A 55 16.65 -11.63 -1.76
C ALA A 55 17.34 -11.67 -3.13
N ASP A 56 16.55 -11.77 -4.18
CA ASP A 56 17.07 -11.81 -5.57
C ASP A 56 17.14 -10.42 -6.19
N ILE A 57 16.19 -9.55 -5.85
CA ILE A 57 16.08 -8.16 -6.28
C ILE A 57 15.62 -7.37 -5.06
N ILE A 58 16.08 -6.13 -4.90
CA ILE A 58 15.55 -5.21 -3.88
C ILE A 58 14.74 -4.12 -4.58
N GLU A 59 13.54 -3.89 -4.08
CA GLU A 59 12.68 -2.77 -4.45
C GLU A 59 12.70 -1.72 -3.34
N ILE A 60 13.21 -0.52 -3.66
CA ILE A 60 13.30 0.60 -2.71
C ILE A 60 12.23 1.62 -3.06
N GLY A 61 11.25 1.78 -2.16
CA GLY A 61 10.19 2.77 -2.27
C GLY A 61 10.70 4.18 -2.01
N VAL A 62 10.42 5.08 -2.96
CA VAL A 62 10.66 6.51 -2.83
C VAL A 62 9.47 7.13 -2.11
N PRO A 63 9.63 7.75 -0.93
CA PRO A 63 8.51 8.34 -0.21
C PRO A 63 7.84 9.45 -1.01
N PHE A 64 6.50 9.45 -1.01
CA PHE A 64 5.70 10.48 -1.68
C PHE A 64 4.48 10.87 -0.83
N SER A 65 4.05 12.14 -0.92
CA SER A 65 2.92 12.66 -0.13
C SER A 65 1.56 12.14 -0.58
N ASP A 66 1.43 11.82 -1.89
CA ASP A 66 0.16 11.49 -2.53
C ASP A 66 0.18 10.10 -3.20
N PRO A 67 0.47 9.02 -2.46
CA PRO A 67 0.77 7.71 -3.01
C PRO A 67 -0.49 6.91 -3.36
N LEU A 68 -1.21 7.31 -4.42
CA LEU A 68 -2.53 6.80 -4.80
C LEU A 68 -2.56 5.30 -5.13
N ALA A 69 -1.44 4.74 -5.61
CA ALA A 69 -1.34 3.31 -5.94
C ALA A 69 -0.95 2.43 -4.75
N ASP A 70 -0.54 3.02 -3.63
CA ASP A 70 -0.03 2.29 -2.48
C ASP A 70 -1.14 1.93 -1.50
N GLY A 71 -0.99 0.79 -0.85
CA GLY A 71 -1.83 0.40 0.27
C GLY A 71 -1.48 1.14 1.57
N ALA A 72 -2.40 1.09 2.56
CA ALA A 72 -2.28 1.81 3.83
C ALA A 72 -0.94 1.58 4.56
N THR A 73 -0.40 0.37 4.51
CA THR A 73 0.90 0.04 5.13
C THR A 73 2.05 0.82 4.48
N VAL A 74 2.14 0.83 3.14
CA VAL A 74 3.19 1.56 2.42
C VAL A 74 2.99 3.07 2.55
N GLN A 75 1.74 3.56 2.49
CA GLN A 75 1.42 4.98 2.74
C GLN A 75 1.92 5.46 4.10
N ARG A 76 1.69 4.65 5.16
CA ARG A 76 2.15 4.97 6.53
C ARG A 76 3.68 5.05 6.60
N THR A 77 4.41 4.09 6.01
CA THR A 77 5.88 4.12 6.00
C THR A 77 6.43 5.31 5.20
N SER A 78 5.80 5.65 4.07
CA SER A 78 6.12 6.84 3.28
C SER A 78 5.96 8.13 4.08
N GLN A 79 4.85 8.26 4.84
CA GLN A 79 4.63 9.44 5.70
C GLN A 79 5.70 9.58 6.79
N ILE A 80 6.15 8.47 7.38
CA ILE A 80 7.22 8.49 8.38
C ILE A 80 8.54 8.91 7.75
N ALA A 81 8.89 8.33 6.60
CA ALA A 81 10.10 8.69 5.86
C ALA A 81 10.12 10.17 5.42
N LEU A 82 8.98 10.72 5.00
CA LEU A 82 8.84 12.14 4.68
C LEU A 82 9.07 13.06 5.89
N ARG A 83 8.66 12.63 7.10
CA ARG A 83 8.97 13.39 8.34
C ARG A 83 10.46 13.43 8.63
N HIS A 84 11.23 12.44 8.18
CA HIS A 84 12.70 12.43 8.25
C HIS A 84 13.33 13.25 7.12
N GLY A 85 12.53 13.87 6.24
CA GLY A 85 13.01 14.71 5.15
C GLY A 85 13.60 13.94 3.96
N ILE A 86 13.29 12.66 3.82
CA ILE A 86 13.83 11.83 2.73
C ILE A 86 13.31 12.31 1.37
N THR A 87 14.23 12.57 0.47
CA THR A 87 13.99 12.97 -0.92
C THR A 87 14.38 11.86 -1.89
N LEU A 88 13.96 11.97 -3.16
CA LEU A 88 14.39 11.06 -4.23
C LEU A 88 15.94 11.05 -4.37
N GLY A 89 16.59 12.19 -4.19
CA GLY A 89 18.06 12.28 -4.21
C GLY A 89 18.72 11.46 -3.10
N ASP A 90 18.12 11.44 -1.89
CA ASP A 90 18.62 10.63 -0.77
C ASP A 90 18.46 9.14 -1.04
N VAL A 91 17.39 8.73 -1.74
CA VAL A 91 17.16 7.33 -2.13
C VAL A 91 18.19 6.89 -3.17
N VAL A 92 18.47 7.72 -4.18
CA VAL A 92 19.57 7.47 -5.16
C VAL A 92 20.92 7.38 -4.44
N ALA A 93 21.19 8.29 -3.49
CA ALA A 93 22.42 8.25 -2.71
C ALA A 93 22.51 6.97 -1.83
N MET A 94 21.41 6.50 -1.25
CA MET A 94 21.33 5.24 -0.51
C MET A 94 21.71 4.06 -1.41
N ALA A 95 21.16 3.96 -2.62
CA ALA A 95 21.55 2.93 -3.59
C ALA A 95 23.07 2.97 -3.88
N GLY A 96 23.63 4.18 -4.02
CA GLY A 96 25.08 4.37 -4.19
C GLY A 96 25.90 3.87 -3.00
N ARG A 97 25.44 4.05 -1.75
CA ARG A 97 26.11 3.51 -0.56
C ARG A 97 26.02 1.99 -0.51
N LEU A 98 24.84 1.42 -0.79
CA LEU A 98 24.62 -0.03 -0.85
C LEU A 98 25.60 -0.69 -1.86
N ARG A 99 25.81 -0.08 -3.01
CA ARG A 99 26.77 -0.56 -4.02
C ARG A 99 28.21 -0.39 -3.57
N LYS A 100 28.63 0.85 -3.27
CA LYS A 100 30.05 1.22 -3.14
C LYS A 100 30.63 0.87 -1.77
N ARG A 101 29.84 0.96 -0.69
CA ARG A 101 30.32 0.68 0.67
C ARG A 101 30.07 -0.76 1.08
N HIS A 102 28.91 -1.31 0.68
CA HIS A 102 28.45 -2.62 1.17
C HIS A 102 28.55 -3.73 0.13
N GLY A 103 28.92 -3.40 -1.11
CA GLY A 103 29.15 -4.40 -2.16
C GLY A 103 27.89 -5.17 -2.59
N VAL A 104 26.70 -4.59 -2.41
CA VAL A 104 25.45 -5.22 -2.85
C VAL A 104 25.51 -5.48 -4.35
N SER A 105 25.42 -6.72 -4.79
CA SER A 105 25.54 -7.13 -6.19
C SER A 105 24.20 -7.45 -6.86
N ILE A 106 23.14 -7.77 -6.08
CA ILE A 106 21.81 -8.05 -6.62
C ILE A 106 21.16 -6.77 -7.15
N PRO A 107 20.20 -6.85 -8.08
CA PRO A 107 19.52 -5.67 -8.63
C PRO A 107 18.88 -4.80 -7.56
N ILE A 108 18.92 -3.48 -7.77
CA ILE A 108 18.26 -2.46 -6.97
C ILE A 108 17.32 -1.69 -7.91
N LEU A 109 16.03 -1.75 -7.64
CA LEU A 109 14.98 -0.99 -8.34
C LEU A 109 14.46 0.11 -7.44
N LEU A 110 14.19 1.28 -8.00
CA LEU A 110 13.49 2.36 -7.31
C LEU A 110 12.03 2.37 -7.73
N MET A 111 11.13 2.18 -6.76
CA MET A 111 9.69 2.34 -6.97
C MET A 111 9.25 3.72 -6.48
N GLY A 112 8.65 4.51 -7.37
CA GLY A 112 8.20 5.85 -7.01
C GLY A 112 7.25 6.43 -8.04
N TYR A 113 6.66 7.55 -7.70
CA TYR A 113 5.67 8.23 -8.53
C TYR A 113 6.32 9.16 -9.56
N PHE A 114 5.64 9.35 -10.69
CA PHE A 114 6.21 10.09 -11.82
C PHE A 114 6.46 11.57 -11.50
N ASN A 115 5.58 12.22 -10.73
CA ASN A 115 5.75 13.64 -10.42
C ASN A 115 7.07 13.98 -9.68
N PRO A 116 7.47 13.29 -8.60
CA PRO A 116 8.82 13.48 -8.01
C PRO A 116 9.96 13.25 -9.00
N MET A 117 9.84 12.26 -9.89
CA MET A 117 10.85 11.97 -10.90
C MET A 117 10.97 13.11 -11.92
N LEU A 118 9.82 13.64 -12.38
CA LEU A 118 9.74 14.77 -13.28
C LEU A 118 10.34 16.04 -12.64
N GLN A 119 10.06 16.30 -11.37
CA GLN A 119 10.62 17.43 -10.62
C GLN A 119 12.14 17.31 -10.40
N TYR A 120 12.67 16.11 -10.25
CA TYR A 120 14.10 15.87 -10.18
C TYR A 120 14.80 16.14 -11.53
N GLY A 121 14.06 15.97 -12.62
CA GLY A 121 14.50 16.01 -14.00
C GLY A 121 14.93 14.62 -14.50
N LEU A 122 14.25 14.12 -15.53
CA LEU A 122 14.36 12.72 -15.96
C LEU A 122 15.78 12.36 -16.42
N GLU A 123 16.44 13.22 -17.19
CA GLU A 123 17.84 13.01 -17.64
C GLU A 123 18.81 12.97 -16.45
N ARG A 124 18.64 13.89 -15.50
CA ARG A 124 19.45 13.93 -14.28
C ARG A 124 19.20 12.69 -13.44
N LEU A 125 17.94 12.29 -13.28
CA LEU A 125 17.57 11.09 -12.51
C LEU A 125 18.23 9.85 -13.11
N ALA A 126 18.15 9.67 -14.43
CA ALA A 126 18.76 8.52 -15.11
C ALA A 126 20.28 8.51 -14.95
N THR A 127 20.92 9.66 -15.13
CA THR A 127 22.38 9.82 -14.95
C THR A 127 22.82 9.49 -13.52
N ASP A 128 22.18 10.11 -12.52
CA ASP A 128 22.54 9.94 -11.11
C ASP A 128 22.25 8.51 -10.64
N SER A 129 21.13 7.91 -11.08
CA SER A 129 20.73 6.54 -10.75
C SER A 129 21.70 5.51 -11.35
N ALA A 130 22.06 5.65 -12.62
CA ALA A 130 23.05 4.78 -13.26
C ALA A 130 24.41 4.87 -12.56
N ALA A 131 24.87 6.08 -12.23
CA ALA A 131 26.12 6.31 -11.50
C ALA A 131 26.10 5.75 -10.07
N ALA A 132 24.93 5.72 -9.44
CA ALA A 132 24.69 5.10 -8.14
C ALA A 132 24.59 3.57 -8.22
N GLY A 133 24.38 2.99 -9.41
CA GLY A 133 24.23 1.55 -9.63
C GLY A 133 22.82 1.05 -9.39
N VAL A 134 21.80 1.91 -9.53
CA VAL A 134 20.40 1.52 -9.69
C VAL A 134 20.27 0.76 -11.00
N ASP A 135 19.38 -0.23 -11.04
CA ASP A 135 19.16 -1.06 -12.22
C ASP A 135 17.90 -0.68 -13.01
N GLY A 136 16.98 0.03 -12.39
CA GLY A 136 15.75 0.45 -13.06
C GLY A 136 14.72 1.09 -12.16
N PHE A 137 13.58 1.40 -12.78
CA PHE A 137 12.45 2.06 -12.11
C PHE A 137 11.16 1.27 -12.26
N ILE A 138 10.32 1.36 -11.22
CA ILE A 138 8.91 0.97 -11.21
C ILE A 138 8.10 2.24 -10.95
N VAL A 139 7.23 2.64 -11.89
CA VAL A 139 6.46 3.90 -11.82
C VAL A 139 4.98 3.57 -11.95
N PRO A 140 4.26 3.37 -10.83
CA PRO A 140 2.90 2.84 -10.85
C PRO A 140 1.87 3.75 -11.52
N ASP A 141 2.10 5.05 -11.51
CA ASP A 141 1.22 6.08 -12.07
C ASP A 141 1.60 6.51 -13.50
N LEU A 142 2.61 5.88 -14.12
CA LEU A 142 3.02 6.17 -15.50
C LEU A 142 2.53 5.06 -16.45
N PRO A 143 1.50 5.33 -17.26
CA PRO A 143 1.07 4.41 -18.29
C PRO A 143 2.15 4.17 -19.35
N ALA A 144 2.18 2.96 -19.93
CA ALA A 144 3.17 2.63 -20.96
C ALA A 144 3.09 3.59 -22.16
N GLU A 145 1.89 4.01 -22.52
CA GLU A 145 1.61 4.92 -23.63
C GLU A 145 2.19 6.33 -23.45
N GLU A 146 2.37 6.75 -22.20
CA GLU A 146 2.87 8.08 -21.82
C GLU A 146 4.36 8.05 -21.40
N SER A 147 5.01 6.89 -21.49
CA SER A 147 6.34 6.67 -20.93
C SER A 147 7.50 7.09 -21.84
N ASP A 148 7.27 7.60 -23.05
CA ASP A 148 8.31 7.79 -24.08
C ASP A 148 9.52 8.57 -23.57
N GLU A 149 9.31 9.64 -22.82
CA GLU A 149 10.39 10.48 -22.31
C GLU A 149 11.25 9.72 -21.27
N LEU A 150 10.63 9.12 -20.25
CA LEU A 150 11.34 8.34 -19.24
C LEU A 150 11.99 7.09 -19.85
N LEU A 151 11.28 6.41 -20.74
CA LEU A 151 11.78 5.22 -21.42
C LEU A 151 13.03 5.54 -22.27
N GLY A 152 13.02 6.71 -22.95
CA GLY A 152 14.13 7.19 -23.74
C GLY A 152 15.40 7.37 -22.91
N VAL A 153 15.32 8.07 -21.79
CA VAL A 153 16.47 8.30 -20.90
C VAL A 153 16.89 7.00 -20.18
N CYS A 154 15.96 6.15 -19.78
CA CYS A 154 16.29 4.84 -19.20
C CYS A 154 17.12 4.00 -20.16
N ARG A 155 16.72 3.89 -21.43
CA ARG A 155 17.46 3.14 -22.46
C ARG A 155 18.85 3.70 -22.72
N GLN A 156 19.00 5.02 -22.73
CA GLN A 156 20.32 5.68 -22.93
C GLN A 156 21.30 5.37 -21.78
N HIS A 157 20.78 5.20 -20.56
CA HIS A 157 21.59 4.94 -19.37
C HIS A 157 21.64 3.46 -18.96
N GLY A 158 21.02 2.54 -19.73
CA GLY A 158 21.02 1.10 -19.44
C GLY A 158 20.20 0.73 -18.21
N LEU A 159 19.14 1.51 -17.92
CA LEU A 159 18.20 1.28 -16.82
C LEU A 159 16.95 0.56 -17.32
N ASP A 160 16.46 -0.41 -16.56
CA ASP A 160 15.20 -1.07 -16.85
C ASP A 160 14.01 -0.18 -16.45
N LEU A 161 12.95 -0.23 -17.25
CA LEU A 161 11.65 0.38 -16.89
C LEU A 161 10.60 -0.73 -16.84
N ILE A 162 10.12 -0.98 -15.61
CA ILE A 162 9.18 -2.02 -15.27
C ILE A 162 7.76 -1.45 -15.30
N PHE A 163 6.87 -2.06 -16.07
CA PHE A 163 5.47 -1.65 -16.15
C PHE A 163 4.56 -2.62 -15.42
N LEU A 164 3.41 -2.08 -14.98
CA LEU A 164 2.38 -2.82 -14.27
C LEU A 164 1.29 -3.28 -15.23
N LEU A 165 0.87 -4.54 -15.07
CA LEU A 165 -0.32 -5.10 -15.67
C LEU A 165 -1.29 -5.60 -14.60
N ALA A 166 -2.58 -5.51 -14.89
CA ALA A 166 -3.66 -5.98 -14.03
C ALA A 166 -4.50 -7.04 -14.76
N PRO A 167 -5.25 -7.92 -14.08
CA PRO A 167 -6.15 -8.87 -14.73
C PRO A 167 -7.17 -8.24 -15.68
N THR A 168 -7.53 -6.98 -15.44
CA THR A 168 -8.40 -6.18 -16.30
C THR A 168 -7.70 -5.53 -17.49
N SER A 169 -6.38 -5.66 -17.61
CA SER A 169 -5.65 -5.11 -18.76
C SER A 169 -6.11 -5.75 -20.07
N THR A 170 -6.41 -4.92 -21.07
CA THR A 170 -6.78 -5.40 -22.41
C THR A 170 -5.59 -6.00 -23.13
N ASP A 171 -5.84 -6.72 -24.21
CA ASP A 171 -4.79 -7.33 -25.02
C ASP A 171 -3.88 -6.26 -25.64
N GLU A 172 -4.45 -5.14 -26.11
CA GLU A 172 -3.69 -4.00 -26.65
C GLU A 172 -2.76 -3.41 -25.59
N ARG A 173 -3.22 -3.32 -24.32
CA ARG A 173 -2.41 -2.84 -23.20
C ARG A 173 -1.27 -3.81 -22.89
N ILE A 174 -1.53 -5.12 -22.93
CA ILE A 174 -0.49 -6.14 -22.74
C ILE A 174 0.56 -6.05 -23.85
N ASP A 175 0.14 -5.91 -25.12
CA ASP A 175 1.05 -5.74 -26.26
C ASP A 175 1.90 -4.48 -26.14
N GLU A 176 1.31 -3.37 -25.68
CA GLU A 176 2.04 -2.11 -25.50
C GLU A 176 3.11 -2.24 -24.39
N VAL A 177 2.74 -2.81 -23.27
CA VAL A 177 3.66 -3.08 -22.16
C VAL A 177 4.75 -4.06 -22.61
N ALA A 178 4.42 -5.15 -23.29
CA ALA A 178 5.38 -6.14 -23.76
C ALA A 178 6.46 -5.54 -24.71
N ARG A 179 6.09 -4.53 -25.52
CA ARG A 179 7.01 -3.83 -26.43
C ARG A 179 7.94 -2.84 -25.71
N ARG A 180 7.51 -2.26 -24.61
CA ARG A 180 8.19 -1.16 -23.92
C ARG A 180 8.96 -1.59 -22.68
N ALA A 181 8.46 -2.59 -21.98
CA ALA A 181 9.05 -3.07 -20.74
C ALA A 181 10.43 -3.66 -20.93
N SER A 182 11.25 -3.55 -19.88
CA SER A 182 12.51 -4.28 -19.76
C SER A 182 12.63 -4.84 -18.33
N GLY A 183 13.60 -5.70 -18.07
CA GLY A 183 13.75 -6.37 -16.78
C GLY A 183 12.67 -7.43 -16.55
N PHE A 184 11.48 -7.05 -16.14
CA PHE A 184 10.31 -7.91 -15.95
C PHE A 184 8.99 -7.15 -16.09
N ILE A 185 7.87 -7.86 -16.08
CA ILE A 185 6.53 -7.25 -16.00
C ILE A 185 5.97 -7.49 -14.59
N TYR A 186 5.53 -6.41 -13.95
CA TYR A 186 4.89 -6.43 -12.64
C TYR A 186 3.40 -6.74 -12.76
N CYS A 187 3.00 -7.94 -12.40
CA CYS A 187 1.61 -8.39 -12.46
C CYS A 187 0.92 -8.14 -11.12
N VAL A 188 0.01 -7.15 -11.08
CA VAL A 188 -0.78 -6.91 -9.88
C VAL A 188 -1.95 -7.88 -9.80
N SER A 189 -2.26 -8.36 -8.60
CA SER A 189 -3.47 -9.15 -8.37
C SER A 189 -4.59 -8.21 -7.93
N LEU A 190 -5.62 -8.05 -8.75
CA LEU A 190 -6.72 -7.09 -8.53
C LEU A 190 -7.64 -7.41 -7.36
N ILE A 191 -7.29 -8.28 -6.45
CA ILE A 191 -8.24 -8.61 -5.41
C ILE A 191 -7.89 -7.89 -4.11
N GLY A 192 -8.38 -6.66 -4.08
CA GLY A 192 -8.70 -5.94 -2.84
C GLY A 192 -7.55 -5.26 -2.18
N VAL A 193 -7.82 -4.01 -1.90
CA VAL A 193 -7.17 -3.21 -0.87
C VAL A 193 -6.65 -4.10 0.25
N THR A 194 -5.35 -4.09 0.41
CA THR A 194 -4.55 -4.61 1.51
C THR A 194 -5.29 -5.23 2.70
N GLY A 195 -5.32 -6.55 2.75
CA GLY A 195 -5.70 -7.34 3.92
C GLY A 195 -5.12 -8.74 3.74
N GLN A 196 -4.51 -9.31 4.78
CA GLN A 196 -4.02 -10.68 4.77
C GLN A 196 -5.17 -11.62 4.37
N ARG A 197 -5.01 -12.37 3.30
CA ARG A 197 -5.93 -13.42 2.86
C ARG A 197 -5.28 -14.77 2.99
N ALA A 198 -6.11 -15.79 3.30
CA ALA A 198 -5.66 -17.17 3.44
C ALA A 198 -5.25 -17.83 2.11
N ALA A 199 -5.63 -17.26 0.95
CA ALA A 199 -5.28 -17.80 -0.37
C ALA A 199 -5.06 -16.67 -1.38
N LEU A 200 -4.12 -16.87 -2.32
CA LEU A 200 -3.97 -16.02 -3.49
C LEU A 200 -5.14 -16.24 -4.46
N PRO A 201 -5.57 -15.22 -5.21
CA PRO A 201 -6.55 -15.40 -6.28
C PRO A 201 -5.99 -16.27 -7.40
N ASP A 202 -6.89 -16.94 -8.12
CA ASP A 202 -6.51 -17.67 -9.34
C ASP A 202 -6.16 -16.65 -10.43
N LEU A 203 -4.88 -16.58 -10.76
CA LEU A 203 -4.33 -15.68 -11.79
C LEU A 203 -3.91 -16.44 -13.05
N HIS A 204 -4.19 -17.74 -13.11
CA HIS A 204 -3.67 -18.62 -14.15
C HIS A 204 -4.00 -18.12 -15.56
N ASP A 205 -5.27 -17.86 -15.85
CA ASP A 205 -5.72 -17.43 -17.18
C ASP A 205 -5.13 -16.05 -17.56
N TYR A 206 -5.07 -15.14 -16.59
CA TYR A 206 -4.48 -13.83 -16.82
C TYR A 206 -2.99 -13.92 -17.17
N LEU A 207 -2.21 -14.66 -16.37
CA LEU A 207 -0.78 -14.77 -16.60
C LEU A 207 -0.47 -15.58 -17.87
N ALA A 208 -1.26 -16.62 -18.19
CA ALA A 208 -1.15 -17.33 -19.44
C ALA A 208 -1.35 -16.38 -20.64
N ARG A 209 -2.34 -15.49 -20.59
CA ARG A 209 -2.58 -14.46 -21.61
C ARG A 209 -1.40 -13.51 -21.76
N VAL A 210 -0.78 -13.06 -20.65
CA VAL A 210 0.43 -12.22 -20.69
C VAL A 210 1.60 -12.99 -21.31
N ARG A 211 1.80 -14.26 -20.92
CA ARG A 211 2.89 -15.12 -21.44
C ARG A 211 2.84 -15.31 -22.95
N THR A 212 1.67 -15.26 -23.59
CA THR A 212 1.58 -15.37 -25.05
C THR A 212 2.14 -14.14 -25.78
N ARG A 213 2.41 -13.03 -25.06
CA ARG A 213 2.79 -11.73 -25.63
C ARG A 213 4.23 -11.31 -25.27
N THR A 214 4.87 -11.98 -24.29
CA THR A 214 6.20 -11.62 -23.84
C THR A 214 7.00 -12.81 -23.31
N GLU A 215 8.33 -12.73 -23.50
CA GLU A 215 9.30 -13.63 -22.86
C GLU A 215 9.96 -13.01 -21.61
N LEU A 216 9.54 -11.80 -21.22
CA LEU A 216 10.03 -11.18 -19.99
C LEU A 216 9.56 -11.98 -18.78
N PRO A 217 10.35 -12.05 -17.70
CA PRO A 217 9.91 -12.59 -16.45
C PRO A 217 8.64 -11.88 -15.96
N LEU A 218 7.75 -12.62 -15.30
CA LEU A 218 6.56 -12.08 -14.65
C LEU A 218 6.76 -12.15 -13.14
N ALA A 219 6.56 -11.04 -12.43
CA ALA A 219 6.55 -11.03 -10.98
C ALA A 219 5.17 -10.62 -10.45
N ILE A 220 4.67 -11.36 -9.45
CA ILE A 220 3.40 -11.07 -8.81
C ILE A 220 3.65 -10.21 -7.58
N GLY A 221 3.01 -9.04 -7.54
CA GLY A 221 2.88 -8.18 -6.37
C GLY A 221 1.44 -8.19 -5.85
N PHE A 222 1.29 -7.92 -4.56
CA PHE A 222 0.09 -7.96 -3.73
C PHE A 222 -0.33 -9.33 -3.21
N GLY A 223 -0.39 -9.39 -1.87
CA GLY A 223 -0.90 -10.55 -1.12
C GLY A 223 0.12 -11.64 -0.81
N VAL A 224 1.33 -11.58 -1.35
CA VAL A 224 2.37 -12.55 -1.00
C VAL A 224 2.87 -12.27 0.42
N SER A 225 2.69 -13.26 1.31
CA SER A 225 3.00 -13.08 2.74
C SER A 225 3.56 -14.33 3.42
N THR A 226 3.56 -15.49 2.76
CA THR A 226 4.01 -16.77 3.32
C THR A 226 4.85 -17.57 2.32
N PRO A 227 5.65 -18.55 2.76
CA PRO A 227 6.36 -19.46 1.87
C PRO A 227 5.43 -20.20 0.91
N GLU A 228 4.23 -20.55 1.38
CA GLU A 228 3.21 -21.21 0.56
C GLU A 228 2.75 -20.31 -0.58
N HIS A 229 2.54 -19.01 -0.33
CA HIS A 229 2.24 -18.04 -1.38
C HIS A 229 3.38 -17.92 -2.39
N VAL A 230 4.64 -17.92 -1.94
CA VAL A 230 5.82 -17.91 -2.86
C VAL A 230 5.83 -19.16 -3.74
N ARG A 231 5.51 -20.33 -3.18
CA ARG A 231 5.42 -21.58 -3.95
C ARG A 231 4.30 -21.51 -4.99
N GLN A 232 3.09 -21.04 -4.60
CA GLN A 232 1.95 -20.89 -5.51
C GLN A 232 2.26 -19.88 -6.63
N VAL A 233 2.94 -18.78 -6.32
CA VAL A 233 3.43 -17.84 -7.34
C VAL A 233 4.35 -18.55 -8.33
N GLY A 234 5.27 -19.39 -7.85
CA GLY A 234 6.21 -20.13 -8.69
C GLY A 234 5.57 -21.11 -9.67
N GLU A 235 4.29 -21.49 -9.48
CA GLU A 235 3.54 -22.34 -10.42
C GLU A 235 3.11 -21.56 -11.68
N VAL A 236 2.99 -20.22 -11.60
CA VAL A 236 2.42 -19.38 -12.66
C VAL A 236 3.28 -18.18 -13.08
N ALA A 237 4.25 -17.78 -12.24
CA ALA A 237 5.11 -16.63 -12.46
C ALA A 237 6.57 -16.91 -12.04
N ASP A 238 7.48 -15.99 -12.33
CA ASP A 238 8.92 -16.15 -12.08
C ASP A 238 9.37 -15.49 -10.76
N GLY A 239 8.60 -14.54 -10.23
CA GLY A 239 8.96 -13.79 -9.03
C GLY A 239 7.79 -13.39 -8.16
N ALA A 240 8.08 -13.22 -6.89
CA ALA A 240 7.16 -12.81 -5.83
C ALA A 240 7.63 -11.51 -5.17
N VAL A 241 6.81 -10.46 -5.27
CA VAL A 241 7.08 -9.18 -4.59
C VAL A 241 6.40 -9.19 -3.23
N VAL A 242 7.17 -8.85 -2.19
CA VAL A 242 6.73 -8.90 -0.80
C VAL A 242 6.94 -7.55 -0.13
N ALA A 243 5.86 -6.82 0.10
CA ALA A 243 5.87 -5.47 0.68
C ALA A 243 5.19 -5.46 2.07
N SER A 244 3.87 -5.30 2.11
CA SER A 244 3.11 -5.11 3.35
C SER A 244 3.33 -6.21 4.39
N ALA A 245 3.53 -7.46 3.97
CA ALA A 245 3.77 -8.56 4.89
C ALA A 245 5.10 -8.41 5.63
N LEU A 246 6.16 -8.01 4.93
CA LEU A 246 7.46 -7.71 5.52
C LEU A 246 7.37 -6.53 6.48
N ILE A 247 6.78 -5.41 6.04
CA ILE A 247 6.64 -4.20 6.86
C ILE A 247 5.86 -4.51 8.14
N ASN A 248 4.69 -5.13 8.04
CA ASN A 248 3.87 -5.46 9.21
C ASN A 248 4.57 -6.44 10.16
N PHE A 249 5.35 -7.39 9.64
CA PHE A 249 6.15 -8.28 10.46
C PHE A 249 7.21 -7.50 11.24
N LEU A 250 7.96 -6.61 10.57
CA LEU A 250 9.00 -5.81 11.21
C LEU A 250 8.45 -4.82 12.25
N GLU A 251 7.25 -4.28 12.05
CA GLU A 251 6.57 -3.45 13.06
C GLU A 251 6.19 -4.22 14.33
N GLY A 252 6.02 -5.53 14.22
CA GLY A 252 5.70 -6.40 15.35
C GLY A 252 6.90 -6.85 16.18
N VAL A 253 8.14 -6.53 15.77
CA VAL A 253 9.35 -6.96 16.47
C VAL A 253 10.05 -5.79 17.19
N PRO A 254 10.77 -6.05 18.29
CA PRO A 254 11.56 -5.02 18.98
C PRO A 254 12.63 -4.42 18.05
N GLU A 255 12.89 -3.10 18.17
CA GLU A 255 13.85 -2.37 17.32
C GLU A 255 15.26 -2.98 17.31
N ASN A 256 15.70 -3.56 18.43
CA ASN A 256 17.04 -4.16 18.54
C ASN A 256 17.23 -5.46 17.75
N VAL A 257 16.14 -6.10 17.29
CA VAL A 257 16.17 -7.36 16.52
C VAL A 257 15.58 -7.22 15.11
N GLU A 258 15.06 -6.05 14.75
CA GLU A 258 14.38 -5.78 13.48
C GLU A 258 15.24 -6.16 12.27
N VAL A 259 16.51 -5.75 12.26
CA VAL A 259 17.43 -6.05 11.15
C VAL A 259 17.66 -7.55 11.01
N GLN A 260 17.83 -8.28 12.14
CA GLN A 260 17.96 -9.73 12.10
C GLN A 260 16.65 -10.40 11.69
N ALA A 261 15.52 -9.87 12.11
CA ALA A 261 14.20 -10.34 11.73
C ALA A 261 13.96 -10.19 10.21
N ALA A 262 14.41 -9.10 9.59
CA ALA A 262 14.35 -8.91 8.15
C ALA A 262 15.11 -10.02 7.37
N GLU A 263 16.32 -10.37 7.81
CA GLU A 263 17.10 -11.48 7.25
C GLU A 263 16.35 -12.81 7.38
N GLN A 264 15.86 -13.12 8.59
CA GLN A 264 15.15 -14.38 8.86
C GLN A 264 13.82 -14.46 8.11
N PHE A 265 13.15 -13.34 7.89
CA PHE A 265 11.90 -13.29 7.12
C PHE A 265 12.12 -13.79 5.68
N VAL A 266 13.14 -13.27 4.98
CA VAL A 266 13.45 -13.72 3.61
C VAL A 266 13.90 -15.18 3.59
N ARG A 267 14.75 -15.61 4.54
CA ARG A 267 15.16 -17.03 4.68
C ARG A 267 13.97 -17.95 4.93
N GLY A 268 12.98 -17.47 5.71
CA GLY A 268 11.73 -18.17 5.94
C GLY A 268 10.90 -18.31 4.67
N LEU A 269 10.76 -17.25 3.88
CA LEU A 269 10.10 -17.30 2.56
C LEU A 269 10.77 -18.27 1.59
N ARG A 270 12.09 -18.46 1.70
CA ARG A 270 12.86 -19.44 0.94
C ARG A 270 12.73 -20.87 1.47
N GLY A 271 12.07 -21.07 2.62
CA GLY A 271 11.97 -22.37 3.29
C GLY A 271 13.26 -22.85 3.96
N GLU A 272 14.23 -21.97 4.17
CA GLU A 272 15.53 -22.28 4.81
C GLU A 272 15.43 -22.32 6.34
N VAL A 273 14.45 -21.62 6.91
CA VAL A 273 14.17 -21.55 8.34
C VAL A 273 12.65 -21.58 8.57
N PRO A 274 12.18 -21.89 9.80
CA PRO A 274 10.74 -21.81 10.13
C PRO A 274 10.14 -20.43 9.82
N PHE A 275 8.86 -20.41 9.43
CA PHE A 275 8.13 -19.19 9.11
C PHE A 275 6.75 -19.18 9.81
N PRO A 276 6.31 -18.06 10.42
CA PRO A 276 7.08 -16.83 10.62
C PRO A 276 8.29 -17.05 11.53
N PRO A 277 9.39 -16.27 11.38
CA PRO A 277 10.53 -16.38 12.26
C PRO A 277 10.11 -16.14 13.73
N GLU A 278 10.59 -17.01 14.65
CA GLU A 278 10.33 -16.82 16.07
C GLU A 278 11.15 -15.65 16.62
N VAL A 279 10.50 -14.58 17.03
CA VAL A 279 11.16 -13.37 17.57
C VAL A 279 11.98 -13.69 18.81
N SER A 280 11.55 -14.66 19.63
CA SER A 280 12.27 -15.12 20.83
C SER A 280 13.65 -15.72 20.52
N THR A 281 13.84 -16.30 19.34
CA THR A 281 15.13 -16.86 18.92
C THR A 281 16.09 -15.82 18.34
N LEU A 282 15.58 -14.63 17.98
CA LEU A 282 16.35 -13.53 17.38
C LEU A 282 17.11 -12.70 18.41
N SER A 283 16.71 -12.76 19.67
CA SER A 283 17.33 -12.01 20.77
C SER A 283 18.60 -12.65 21.34
N GLN A 284 19.05 -13.82 20.84
CA GLN A 284 20.29 -14.44 21.30
C GLN A 284 21.49 -13.96 20.46
N PRO A 285 22.57 -13.44 21.10
CA PRO A 285 23.80 -13.11 20.38
C PRO A 285 24.40 -14.37 19.75
N ARG A 286 24.76 -14.31 18.47
CA ARG A 286 25.60 -15.33 17.86
C ARG A 286 27.04 -15.13 18.37
N ASP A 287 27.49 -16.12 19.13
CA ASP A 287 28.86 -16.44 19.51
C ASP A 287 29.68 -15.44 20.33
N GLY A 288 29.90 -15.81 21.57
CA GLY A 288 31.18 -15.71 22.23
C GLY A 288 31.46 -14.46 23.07
N VAL A 289 30.52 -13.99 23.91
CA VAL A 289 30.92 -13.40 25.21
C VAL A 289 29.77 -13.62 26.18
N GLU A 290 29.95 -14.56 27.10
CA GLU A 290 29.11 -14.68 28.28
C GLU A 290 29.35 -13.47 29.21
N ALA A 291 28.33 -12.61 29.30
CA ALA A 291 28.22 -11.67 30.41
C ALA A 291 27.10 -12.15 31.33
N VAL A 292 27.44 -12.95 32.29
CA VAL A 292 26.56 -13.34 33.38
C VAL A 292 26.38 -12.12 34.29
N ALA A 293 25.23 -11.47 34.22
CA ALA A 293 24.78 -10.57 35.27
C ALA A 293 24.25 -11.43 36.44
N ARG A 294 25.04 -11.63 37.46
CA ARG A 294 24.60 -12.15 38.77
C ARG A 294 24.45 -10.98 39.74
N ASN A 295 23.32 -10.95 40.45
CA ASN A 295 23.18 -10.15 41.66
C ASN A 295 24.27 -10.51 42.66
N ARG A 296 24.60 -9.56 43.53
CA ARG A 296 25.68 -9.72 44.53
C ARG A 296 25.47 -10.87 45.49
N ASP A 297 24.30 -11.52 45.52
CA ASP A 297 23.94 -12.54 46.51
C ASP A 297 23.46 -13.88 45.92
N GLY A 298 23.52 -14.09 44.63
CA GLY A 298 23.45 -15.44 44.03
C GLY A 298 22.09 -16.14 44.07
N GLU A 299 20.98 -15.50 44.45
CA GLU A 299 19.65 -16.11 44.51
C GLU A 299 18.71 -15.61 43.39
N PRO A 300 17.78 -16.46 42.89
CA PRO A 300 16.80 -16.06 41.84
C PRO A 300 15.70 -15.19 42.44
N GLU A 301 15.43 -14.05 41.84
CA GLU A 301 14.31 -13.19 42.24
C GLU A 301 12.94 -13.89 42.07
N PRO A 302 12.01 -13.71 43.04
CA PRO A 302 10.67 -14.28 42.95
C PRO A 302 9.88 -13.61 41.86
N LYS A 303 9.21 -14.42 40.99
CA LYS A 303 8.25 -13.97 39.99
C LYS A 303 7.17 -13.12 40.67
N ALA A 304 7.16 -11.83 40.36
CA ALA A 304 6.04 -10.95 40.69
C ALA A 304 4.79 -11.43 39.94
N ALA A 305 3.68 -11.56 40.69
CA ALA A 305 2.37 -11.84 40.12
C ALA A 305 2.00 -10.72 39.14
N LEU A 306 1.64 -11.09 37.92
CA LEU A 306 1.10 -10.18 36.94
C LEU A 306 -0.26 -9.69 37.45
N ASP A 307 -0.32 -8.44 37.90
CA ASP A 307 -1.56 -7.69 38.05
C ASP A 307 -2.16 -7.53 36.64
N GLU A 308 -3.34 -8.08 36.43
CA GLU A 308 -4.11 -7.92 35.19
C GLU A 308 -4.63 -6.47 35.12
N THR A 309 -3.79 -5.57 34.62
CA THR A 309 -4.26 -4.25 34.18
C THR A 309 -5.10 -4.46 32.90
N PRO A 310 -6.30 -3.90 32.78
CA PRO A 310 -7.11 -4.03 31.57
C PRO A 310 -6.29 -3.54 30.38
N ALA A 311 -6.18 -4.36 29.33
CA ALA A 311 -5.47 -4.02 28.10
C ALA A 311 -6.00 -2.68 27.59
N GLN A 312 -5.16 -1.64 27.57
CA GLN A 312 -5.49 -0.36 26.95
C GLN A 312 -5.75 -0.64 25.46
N ARG A 313 -6.99 -0.40 25.01
CA ARG A 313 -7.35 -0.52 23.58
C ARG A 313 -6.53 0.49 22.80
N GLN A 314 -5.81 0.01 21.80
CA GLN A 314 -4.95 0.85 20.96
C GLN A 314 -5.81 1.66 19.99
N THR A 315 -5.67 2.98 19.99
CA THR A 315 -6.35 3.87 19.05
C THR A 315 -5.85 3.61 17.62
N SER A 316 -6.79 3.45 16.68
CA SER A 316 -6.50 3.19 15.26
C SER A 316 -7.40 4.06 14.39
N CYS A 317 -6.93 4.40 13.19
CA CYS A 317 -7.79 5.09 12.22
C CYS A 317 -8.81 4.10 11.64
N ARG A 318 -10.11 4.47 11.67
CA ARG A 318 -11.23 3.68 11.14
C ARG A 318 -12.05 4.50 10.17
N GLY A 319 -12.57 3.80 9.15
CA GLY A 319 -13.49 4.38 8.18
C GLY A 319 -14.96 4.10 8.54
N ILE A 320 -15.79 5.14 8.57
CA ILE A 320 -17.24 5.02 8.71
C ILE A 320 -17.88 5.44 7.39
N ARG A 321 -18.77 4.60 6.87
CA ARG A 321 -19.52 4.90 5.64
C ARG A 321 -20.92 5.36 5.97
N GLY A 322 -21.37 6.39 5.27
CA GLY A 322 -22.74 6.85 5.31
C GLY A 322 -23.29 7.13 3.92
N ALA A 323 -24.60 7.00 3.74
CA ALA A 323 -25.30 7.43 2.53
C ALA A 323 -26.73 7.87 2.86
N THR A 324 -27.21 8.88 2.13
CA THR A 324 -28.58 9.36 2.14
C THR A 324 -29.01 9.80 0.74
N THR A 325 -30.31 10.04 0.52
CA THR A 325 -30.81 10.66 -0.70
C THR A 325 -31.37 12.04 -0.42
N ILE A 326 -31.34 12.90 -1.42
CA ILE A 326 -32.08 14.17 -1.46
C ILE A 326 -33.35 13.98 -2.29
N GLU A 327 -34.35 14.80 -2.04
CA GLU A 327 -35.59 14.83 -2.84
C GLU A 327 -35.53 15.85 -3.96
N THR A 328 -34.98 17.02 -3.62
CA THR A 328 -34.85 18.14 -4.53
C THR A 328 -33.40 18.59 -4.59
N ASN A 329 -32.93 18.97 -5.78
CA ASN A 329 -31.61 19.56 -5.93
C ASN A 329 -31.61 21.03 -5.50
N THR A 330 -31.85 21.29 -4.21
CA THR A 330 -31.77 22.61 -3.58
C THR A 330 -30.67 22.62 -2.50
N ALA A 331 -30.10 23.77 -2.24
CA ALA A 331 -29.07 23.92 -1.22
C ALA A 331 -29.59 23.49 0.18
N GLU A 332 -30.83 23.81 0.49
CA GLU A 332 -31.48 23.50 1.76
C GLU A 332 -31.61 21.99 1.96
N ASP A 333 -32.18 21.26 0.99
CA ASP A 333 -32.37 19.80 1.08
C ASP A 333 -31.03 19.04 1.12
N ILE A 334 -30.05 19.47 0.30
CA ILE A 334 -28.70 18.87 0.34
C ILE A 334 -28.06 19.02 1.72
N LEU A 335 -28.14 20.20 2.31
CA LEU A 335 -27.54 20.48 3.61
C LEU A 335 -28.29 19.76 4.73
N GLU A 336 -29.63 19.74 4.73
CA GLU A 336 -30.44 19.04 5.71
C GLU A 336 -30.15 17.54 5.68
N ALA A 337 -30.26 16.90 4.50
CA ALA A 337 -30.01 15.46 4.34
C ALA A 337 -28.58 15.07 4.75
N THR A 338 -27.60 15.92 4.43
CA THR A 338 -26.20 15.67 4.79
C THR A 338 -25.96 15.87 6.28
N THR A 339 -26.61 16.85 6.92
CA THR A 339 -26.49 17.09 8.36
C THR A 339 -27.09 15.94 9.15
N ASP A 340 -28.29 15.47 8.79
CA ASP A 340 -28.92 14.30 9.41
C ASP A 340 -28.01 13.07 9.36
N LEU A 341 -27.42 12.82 8.21
CA LEU A 341 -26.48 11.71 8.02
C LEU A 341 -25.23 11.84 8.90
N LEU A 342 -24.58 13.02 8.90
CA LEU A 342 -23.40 13.28 9.72
C LEU A 342 -23.68 13.17 11.21
N GLU A 343 -24.77 13.77 11.70
CA GLU A 343 -25.18 13.68 13.11
C GLU A 343 -25.42 12.23 13.53
N ALA A 344 -26.10 11.43 12.69
CA ALA A 344 -26.33 10.02 12.97
C ALA A 344 -25.01 9.24 13.03
N MET A 345 -24.08 9.47 12.08
CA MET A 345 -22.77 8.83 12.09
C MET A 345 -21.98 9.19 13.35
N ILE A 346 -22.00 10.46 13.77
CA ILE A 346 -21.32 10.95 14.97
C ILE A 346 -21.89 10.30 16.23
N ARG A 347 -23.20 10.31 16.39
CA ARG A 347 -23.87 9.82 17.62
C ARG A 347 -23.76 8.31 17.78
N LEU A 348 -23.96 7.54 16.70
CA LEU A 348 -23.89 6.07 16.73
C LEU A 348 -22.48 5.53 17.03
N ASN A 349 -21.44 6.31 16.71
CA ASN A 349 -20.07 5.94 16.94
C ASN A 349 -19.39 6.75 18.05
N THR A 350 -20.16 7.62 18.75
CA THR A 350 -19.66 8.45 19.85
C THR A 350 -18.41 9.25 19.46
N ILE A 351 -18.44 9.90 18.29
CA ILE A 351 -17.26 10.54 17.71
C ILE A 351 -17.05 11.92 18.36
N ALA A 352 -15.90 12.11 18.97
CA ALA A 352 -15.42 13.42 19.38
C ALA A 352 -14.89 14.21 18.18
N SER A 353 -15.09 15.52 18.13
CA SER A 353 -14.71 16.35 16.98
C SER A 353 -13.21 16.32 16.67
N ASP A 354 -12.36 16.19 17.68
CA ASP A 354 -10.91 16.06 17.59
C ASP A 354 -10.44 14.67 17.15
N ALA A 355 -11.31 13.67 17.19
CA ALA A 355 -11.03 12.33 16.67
C ALA A 355 -11.20 12.24 15.15
N VAL A 356 -11.84 13.22 14.51
CA VAL A 356 -12.07 13.21 13.06
C VAL A 356 -10.80 13.59 12.29
N VAL A 357 -10.30 12.66 11.48
CA VAL A 357 -9.09 12.83 10.67
C VAL A 357 -9.38 13.53 9.35
N SER A 358 -10.44 13.10 8.65
CA SER A 358 -10.89 13.68 7.38
C SER A 358 -12.29 13.18 7.01
N ALA A 359 -12.96 13.88 6.09
CA ALA A 359 -14.20 13.41 5.50
C ALA A 359 -14.23 13.64 3.98
N ILE A 360 -14.68 12.62 3.26
CA ILE A 360 -14.90 12.65 1.81
C ILE A 360 -16.41 12.59 1.57
N PHE A 361 -16.91 13.56 0.83
CA PHE A 361 -18.31 13.65 0.39
C PHE A 361 -18.36 13.37 -1.10
N THR A 362 -19.21 12.44 -1.50
CA THR A 362 -19.47 12.21 -2.91
C THR A 362 -20.95 12.36 -3.22
N THR A 363 -21.26 12.83 -4.41
CA THR A 363 -22.63 13.00 -4.89
C THR A 363 -22.80 12.39 -6.27
N THR A 364 -24.01 11.94 -6.55
CA THR A 364 -24.39 11.63 -7.92
C THR A 364 -24.39 12.91 -8.79
N PRO A 365 -24.13 12.82 -10.11
CA PRO A 365 -23.82 14.00 -10.96
C PRO A 365 -24.87 15.08 -11.01
N GLU A 366 -26.15 14.73 -10.78
CA GLU A 366 -27.27 15.70 -10.81
C GLU A 366 -27.35 16.60 -9.56
N ILE A 367 -26.63 16.28 -8.48
CA ILE A 367 -26.57 17.13 -7.29
C ILE A 367 -25.55 18.25 -7.50
N THR A 368 -26.05 19.47 -7.75
CA THR A 368 -25.24 20.61 -8.16
C THR A 368 -25.53 21.89 -7.38
N ALA A 369 -26.59 21.94 -6.57
CA ALA A 369 -27.04 23.18 -5.96
C ALA A 369 -26.22 23.63 -4.72
N SER A 370 -25.50 22.72 -4.06
CA SER A 370 -24.64 23.05 -2.90
C SER A 370 -23.55 21.99 -2.71
N PHE A 371 -22.51 22.35 -1.95
CA PHE A 371 -21.49 21.44 -1.49
C PHE A 371 -21.93 20.73 -0.20
N PRO A 372 -22.04 19.40 -0.16
CA PRO A 372 -22.43 18.67 1.08
C PRO A 372 -21.49 18.95 2.25
N ALA A 373 -20.20 19.22 2.00
CA ALA A 373 -19.24 19.55 3.04
C ALA A 373 -19.59 20.81 3.88
N LEU A 374 -20.48 21.67 3.40
CA LEU A 374 -20.97 22.79 4.18
C LEU A 374 -21.74 22.34 5.43
N ALA A 375 -22.40 21.19 5.40
CA ALA A 375 -23.04 20.61 6.57
C ALA A 375 -22.01 20.30 7.69
N ALA A 376 -20.85 19.76 7.34
CA ALA A 376 -19.75 19.53 8.29
C ALA A 376 -19.21 20.84 8.87
N ARG A 377 -19.07 21.88 8.05
CA ARG A 377 -18.67 23.22 8.52
C ARG A 377 -19.68 23.81 9.51
N SER A 378 -20.99 23.62 9.26
CA SER A 378 -22.05 24.05 10.17
C SER A 378 -22.04 23.30 11.50
N LEU A 379 -21.53 22.07 11.54
CA LEU A 379 -21.30 21.27 12.74
C LEU A 379 -19.98 21.63 13.47
N GLY A 380 -19.25 22.64 13.00
CA GLY A 380 -18.05 23.16 13.66
C GLY A 380 -16.75 22.50 13.20
N TRP A 381 -16.73 21.72 12.12
CA TRP A 381 -15.52 21.07 11.61
C TRP A 381 -14.69 22.05 10.76
N THR A 382 -14.15 23.10 11.39
CA THR A 382 -13.38 24.13 10.70
C THR A 382 -11.97 23.67 10.30
N GLU A 383 -11.36 22.83 11.12
CA GLU A 383 -9.98 22.33 10.92
C GLU A 383 -9.91 20.95 10.23
N VAL A 384 -11.03 20.23 10.14
CA VAL A 384 -11.08 18.92 9.52
C VAL A 384 -10.89 19.03 8.00
N PRO A 385 -9.97 18.27 7.39
CA PRO A 385 -9.82 18.20 5.93
C PRO A 385 -11.09 17.61 5.29
N LEU A 386 -11.72 18.34 4.38
CA LEU A 386 -12.94 17.94 3.69
C LEU A 386 -12.71 17.93 2.18
N LEU A 387 -13.18 16.88 1.50
CA LEU A 387 -13.16 16.77 0.05
C LEU A 387 -14.56 16.48 -0.48
N CYS A 388 -14.96 17.17 -1.58
CA CYS A 388 -16.16 16.87 -2.34
C CYS A 388 -15.80 16.38 -3.74
N ALA A 389 -16.51 15.35 -4.24
CA ALA A 389 -16.35 14.82 -5.58
C ALA A 389 -17.70 14.34 -6.15
N HIS A 390 -17.82 14.26 -7.47
CA HIS A 390 -18.90 13.51 -8.11
C HIS A 390 -18.53 12.04 -8.28
N GLU A 391 -19.56 11.19 -8.25
CA GLU A 391 -19.42 9.76 -8.52
C GLU A 391 -19.52 9.46 -10.02
N MET A 392 -19.08 8.26 -10.40
CA MET A 392 -19.28 7.77 -11.77
C MET A 392 -20.77 7.65 -12.08
N ASP A 393 -21.20 8.15 -13.22
CA ASP A 393 -22.58 8.00 -13.69
C ASP A 393 -22.79 6.59 -14.25
N VAL A 394 -23.29 5.69 -13.41
CA VAL A 394 -23.56 4.30 -13.79
C VAL A 394 -25.04 4.18 -14.17
N PRO A 395 -25.39 3.72 -15.40
CA PRO A 395 -26.77 3.53 -15.80
C PRO A 395 -27.55 2.62 -14.84
N GLY A 396 -28.71 3.11 -14.37
CA GLY A 396 -29.56 2.37 -13.43
C GLY A 396 -29.17 2.47 -11.95
N ALA A 397 -28.10 3.21 -11.62
CA ALA A 397 -27.75 3.50 -10.24
C ALA A 397 -28.79 4.42 -9.57
N LEU A 398 -28.92 4.31 -8.26
CA LEU A 398 -29.78 5.20 -7.46
C LEU A 398 -29.32 6.66 -7.62
N ARG A 399 -30.25 7.55 -7.90
CA ARG A 399 -29.99 8.98 -8.08
C ARG A 399 -30.26 9.79 -6.82
N GLY A 400 -29.80 11.03 -6.80
CA GLY A 400 -30.00 11.92 -5.67
C GLY A 400 -29.19 11.49 -4.42
N VAL A 401 -28.10 10.76 -4.59
CA VAL A 401 -27.36 10.18 -3.48
C VAL A 401 -26.22 11.07 -3.04
N VAL A 402 -26.14 11.31 -1.73
CA VAL A 402 -24.96 11.86 -1.04
C VAL A 402 -24.34 10.73 -0.24
N ARG A 403 -23.02 10.50 -0.41
CA ARG A 403 -22.28 9.54 0.42
C ARG A 403 -21.18 10.25 1.19
N ILE A 404 -20.85 9.71 2.35
CA ILE A 404 -19.80 10.19 3.22
C ILE A 404 -18.89 9.02 3.56
N LEU A 405 -17.59 9.23 3.43
CA LEU A 405 -16.57 8.40 4.04
C LEU A 405 -15.83 9.24 5.08
N LEU A 406 -16.05 8.90 6.35
CA LEU A 406 -15.46 9.58 7.49
C LEU A 406 -14.31 8.74 8.04
N HIS A 407 -13.15 9.35 8.23
CA HIS A 407 -12.01 8.73 8.90
C HIS A 407 -11.88 9.30 10.32
N ILE A 408 -11.81 8.41 11.29
CA ILE A 408 -11.68 8.77 12.71
C ILE A 408 -10.58 7.97 13.39
N ASN A 409 -9.93 8.56 14.39
CA ASN A 409 -9.09 7.85 15.33
C ASN A 409 -9.94 7.34 16.49
N THR A 410 -9.99 6.02 16.69
CA THR A 410 -10.86 5.39 17.70
C THR A 410 -10.25 4.09 18.20
N ASP A 411 -10.66 3.65 19.37
CA ASP A 411 -10.37 2.34 19.93
C ASP A 411 -11.41 1.27 19.56
N LEU A 412 -12.45 1.65 18.80
CA LEU A 412 -13.47 0.72 18.31
C LEU A 412 -12.84 -0.29 17.32
N THR A 413 -13.25 -1.54 17.46
CA THR A 413 -12.92 -2.57 16.46
C THR A 413 -13.75 -2.38 15.18
N PRO A 414 -13.35 -2.97 14.04
CA PRO A 414 -14.14 -2.89 12.82
C PRO A 414 -15.59 -3.37 12.96
N SER A 415 -15.87 -4.33 13.85
CA SER A 415 -17.22 -4.86 14.11
C SER A 415 -18.07 -3.96 15.02
N GLU A 416 -17.44 -3.06 15.78
CA GLU A 416 -18.12 -2.08 16.63
C GLU A 416 -18.49 -0.81 15.86
N ILE A 417 -17.87 -0.57 14.70
CA ILE A 417 -18.19 0.58 13.83
C ILE A 417 -19.61 0.44 13.29
N ARG A 418 -20.39 1.52 13.40
CA ARG A 418 -21.74 1.62 12.87
C ARG A 418 -21.76 2.47 11.62
N HIS A 419 -22.01 1.82 10.48
CA HIS A 419 -22.26 2.49 9.21
C HIS A 419 -23.72 2.94 9.15
N VAL A 420 -24.06 3.98 8.36
CA VAL A 420 -25.38 4.62 8.40
C VAL A 420 -25.93 4.83 6.99
N TYR A 421 -27.09 4.24 6.70
CA TYR A 421 -27.78 4.40 5.42
C TYR A 421 -29.22 4.85 5.67
N LEU A 422 -29.57 6.03 5.12
CA LEU A 422 -30.83 6.72 5.38
C LEU A 422 -31.66 6.86 4.10
N ARG A 423 -32.93 7.16 4.25
CA ARG A 423 -33.90 7.42 3.16
C ARG A 423 -33.82 6.30 2.11
N ASP A 424 -33.84 6.60 0.82
CA ASP A 424 -33.78 5.58 -0.25
C ASP A 424 -32.40 4.91 -0.37
N ALA A 425 -31.33 5.55 0.13
CA ALA A 425 -30.01 4.93 0.16
C ALA A 425 -29.95 3.65 1.03
N ARG A 426 -30.98 3.39 1.86
CA ARG A 426 -31.14 2.12 2.60
C ARG A 426 -31.14 0.89 1.68
N ALA A 427 -31.66 1.03 0.47
CA ALA A 427 -31.67 -0.05 -0.52
C ALA A 427 -30.26 -0.50 -0.95
N LEU A 428 -29.25 0.37 -0.83
CA LEU A 428 -27.86 0.07 -1.19
C LEU A 428 -27.17 -0.87 -0.19
N ARG A 429 -27.56 -0.78 1.08
CA ARG A 429 -27.00 -1.55 2.21
C ARG A 429 -28.05 -1.79 3.30
N PRO A 430 -28.94 -2.75 3.09
CA PRO A 430 -30.03 -3.01 4.05
C PRO A 430 -29.55 -3.36 5.45
N GLU A 431 -28.35 -3.97 5.58
CA GLU A 431 -27.72 -4.33 6.85
C GLU A 431 -27.24 -3.13 7.68
N TRP A 432 -27.16 -1.94 7.08
CA TRP A 432 -26.75 -0.68 7.73
C TRP A 432 -27.85 0.40 7.63
N ALA A 433 -29.07 -0.02 7.33
CA ALA A 433 -30.20 0.86 7.13
C ALA A 433 -30.83 1.27 8.47
N TYR A 434 -31.19 2.55 8.57
CA TYR A 434 -31.96 3.10 9.68
C TYR A 434 -33.22 3.78 9.13
N ASP A 435 -34.37 3.43 9.68
CA ASP A 435 -35.65 4.08 9.32
C ASP A 435 -35.82 5.44 10.03
N ASP A 436 -36.85 6.18 9.64
CA ASP A 436 -37.09 7.53 10.15
C ASP A 436 -37.40 7.55 11.64
N SER A 437 -38.00 6.48 12.19
CA SER A 437 -38.25 6.33 13.63
C SER A 437 -36.95 6.15 14.39
N GLN A 438 -36.09 5.25 13.93
CA GLN A 438 -34.76 5.01 14.48
C GLN A 438 -33.90 6.28 14.37
N LEU A 439 -33.95 6.95 13.22
CA LEU A 439 -33.21 8.20 13.03
C LEU A 439 -33.65 9.29 13.97
N SER A 440 -34.98 9.45 14.16
CA SER A 440 -35.55 10.43 15.10
C SER A 440 -35.10 10.15 16.53
N GLU A 441 -35.05 8.89 16.95
CA GLU A 441 -34.54 8.47 18.25
C GLU A 441 -33.06 8.82 18.41
N ILE A 442 -32.24 8.49 17.40
CA ILE A 442 -30.79 8.78 17.37
C ILE A 442 -30.54 10.29 17.47
N LEU A 443 -31.26 11.09 16.70
CA LEU A 443 -31.07 12.53 16.63
C LEU A 443 -31.70 13.28 17.81
N GLY A 444 -32.67 12.65 18.54
CA GLY A 444 -33.41 13.27 19.60
C GLY A 444 -34.35 14.40 19.13
N ARG A 445 -34.71 14.39 17.84
CA ARG A 445 -35.64 15.32 17.18
C ARG A 445 -36.43 14.60 16.10
N ALA A 446 -37.65 15.11 15.84
CA ALA A 446 -38.43 14.58 14.73
C ALA A 446 -37.68 14.83 13.40
N VAL A 447 -37.57 13.78 12.60
CA VAL A 447 -37.13 13.87 11.21
C VAL A 447 -38.38 14.00 10.35
N THR A 448 -38.41 14.95 9.44
CA THR A 448 -39.56 15.16 8.56
C THR A 448 -39.74 13.95 7.66
N THR A 449 -40.75 13.14 7.95
CA THR A 449 -41.11 12.00 7.11
C THR A 449 -41.81 12.56 5.88
N ILE A 450 -41.13 12.58 4.75
CA ILE A 450 -41.80 12.98 3.52
C ILE A 450 -42.44 11.76 2.89
N GLY A 451 -43.75 11.89 2.72
CA GLY A 451 -44.62 10.80 2.31
C GLY A 451 -44.23 10.22 0.94
N THR A 452 -44.08 8.91 0.90
CA THR A 452 -44.11 8.13 -0.33
C THR A 452 -45.45 8.40 -1.04
N ASN A 453 -45.48 9.29 -2.01
CA ASN A 453 -46.53 9.29 -2.99
C ASN A 453 -46.39 8.05 -3.86
N ALA A 454 -47.40 7.19 -3.77
CA ALA A 454 -47.59 5.94 -4.52
C ALA A 454 -47.65 6.14 -6.03
#